data_3c38b7a309753869b6feff93cbbf2484
#
_entry.id   3c38b7a309753869b6feff93cbbf2484
#
_cell.length_a   1.000
_cell.length_b   1.000
_cell.length_c   1.000
_cell.angle_alpha   90.00
_cell.angle_beta   90.00
_cell.angle_gamma   90.00
#
_symmetry.space_group_name_H-M   'P 1'
#
loop_
_entity.id
_entity.type
_entity.pdbx_description
1 polymer ?
#
loop_
_entity_poly.entity_id
_entity_poly.type
_entity_poly.pdbx_seq_one_letter_code
_entity_poly.pdbx_strand_id
1 'polypeptide(L)'
;MLRARLEPLARKFIEKRPPKHRGQIVRKIDALCQNPFPPDSKPLAGYTLVRADIGEYRITYRVEDQVLHVYIVGKRNDDEVYKQLKRLGG
;
A
#
# COMPACT_ATOMS: atom_id res chain seq x y z
N MET A 1 -7.53 12.44 -10.94
CA MET A 1 -7.63 11.15 -10.30
C MET A 1 -6.57 10.21 -10.84
N LEU A 2 -5.83 9.55 -9.97
CA LEU A 2 -4.78 8.64 -10.38
C LEU A 2 -5.37 7.28 -10.77
N ARG A 3 -4.58 6.50 -11.50
CA ARG A 3 -4.91 5.11 -11.79
C ARG A 3 -4.08 4.22 -10.86
N ALA A 4 -4.69 3.19 -10.30
CA ALA A 4 -4.00 2.29 -9.40
C ALA A 4 -3.36 1.13 -10.19
N ARG A 5 -2.13 0.80 -9.83
CA ARG A 5 -1.46 -0.40 -10.31
C ARG A 5 -1.01 -1.19 -9.09
N LEU A 6 -1.49 -2.44 -9.00
CA LEU A 6 -1.09 -3.34 -7.92
C LEU A 6 0.09 -4.17 -8.40
N GLU A 7 1.24 -4.00 -7.76
CA GLU A 7 2.38 -4.85 -8.05
C GLU A 7 2.12 -6.27 -7.55
N PRO A 8 2.80 -7.28 -8.09
CA PRO A 8 2.43 -8.68 -7.82
C PRO A 8 2.34 -9.08 -6.34
N LEU A 9 3.26 -8.62 -5.51
CA LEU A 9 3.22 -8.95 -4.08
C LEU A 9 1.99 -8.34 -3.40
N ALA A 10 1.66 -7.09 -3.73
CA ALA A 10 0.49 -6.44 -3.16
C ALA A 10 -0.78 -7.14 -3.59
N ARG A 11 -0.89 -7.46 -4.88
CA ARG A 11 -2.08 -8.14 -5.40
C ARG A 11 -2.28 -9.49 -4.74
N LYS A 12 -1.22 -10.30 -4.63
CA LYS A 12 -1.31 -11.62 -4.00
C LYS A 12 -1.75 -11.53 -2.55
N PHE A 13 -1.21 -10.57 -1.81
CA PHE A 13 -1.60 -10.39 -0.43
C PHE A 13 -3.08 -10.05 -0.30
N ILE A 14 -3.55 -9.10 -1.12
CA ILE A 14 -4.96 -8.68 -1.08
C ILE A 14 -5.87 -9.84 -1.44
N GLU A 15 -5.53 -10.61 -2.47
CA GLU A 15 -6.35 -11.75 -2.91
C GLU A 15 -6.55 -12.79 -1.83
N LYS A 16 -5.58 -12.94 -0.92
CA LYS A 16 -5.65 -13.92 0.16
C LYS A 16 -6.41 -13.44 1.39
N ARG A 17 -6.87 -12.18 1.39
CA ARG A 17 -7.60 -11.65 2.55
C ARG A 17 -9.06 -12.05 2.49
N PRO A 18 -9.73 -12.15 3.65
CA PRO A 18 -11.18 -12.33 3.65
C PRO A 18 -11.87 -11.20 2.89
N PRO A 19 -13.05 -11.45 2.29
CA PRO A 19 -13.72 -10.46 1.46
C PRO A 19 -13.91 -9.09 2.11
N LYS A 20 -14.23 -9.05 3.40
CA LYS A 20 -14.39 -7.79 4.12
C LYS A 20 -13.09 -6.99 4.13
N HIS A 21 -11.98 -7.65 4.42
CA HIS A 21 -10.67 -6.99 4.48
C HIS A 21 -10.20 -6.58 3.10
N ARG A 22 -10.42 -7.41 2.09
CA ARG A 22 -10.13 -7.03 0.70
C ARG A 22 -10.85 -5.74 0.34
N GLY A 23 -12.13 -5.66 0.66
CA GLY A 23 -12.93 -4.48 0.38
C GLY A 23 -12.39 -3.23 1.06
N GLN A 24 -11.96 -3.35 2.32
CA GLN A 24 -11.36 -2.24 3.03
C GLN A 24 -10.10 -1.72 2.33
N ILE A 25 -9.22 -2.65 1.94
CA ILE A 25 -7.95 -2.29 1.30
C ILE A 25 -8.21 -1.63 -0.06
N VAL A 26 -9.10 -2.22 -0.86
CA VAL A 26 -9.41 -1.68 -2.19
C VAL A 26 -10.03 -0.29 -2.10
N ARG A 27 -10.96 -0.08 -1.15
CA ARG A 27 -11.56 1.24 -0.96
C ARG A 27 -10.53 2.28 -0.53
N LYS A 28 -9.55 1.88 0.30
CA LYS A 28 -8.48 2.80 0.68
C LYS A 28 -7.61 3.15 -0.52
N ILE A 29 -7.30 2.18 -1.36
CA ILE A 29 -6.53 2.42 -2.58
C ILE A 29 -7.27 3.39 -3.50
N ASP A 30 -8.59 3.21 -3.67
CA ASP A 30 -9.40 4.15 -4.45
C ASP A 30 -9.36 5.56 -3.87
N ALA A 31 -9.46 5.68 -2.55
CA ALA A 31 -9.36 6.97 -1.89
C ALA A 31 -7.99 7.62 -2.11
N LEU A 32 -6.92 6.83 -2.08
CA LEU A 32 -5.57 7.33 -2.35
C LEU A 32 -5.41 7.78 -3.80
N CYS A 33 -6.12 7.18 -4.73
CA CYS A 33 -6.11 7.64 -6.12
C CYS A 33 -6.72 9.04 -6.25
N GLN A 34 -7.66 9.38 -5.39
CA GLN A 34 -8.28 10.71 -5.39
C GLN A 34 -7.46 11.72 -4.60
N ASN A 35 -6.81 11.28 -3.52
CA ASN A 35 -5.93 12.12 -2.70
C ASN A 35 -4.78 11.25 -2.20
N PRO A 36 -3.65 11.24 -2.91
CA PRO A 36 -2.55 10.33 -2.59
C PRO A 36 -1.76 10.68 -1.34
N PHE A 37 -1.99 11.84 -0.77
CA PHE A 37 -1.25 12.28 0.43
C PHE A 37 -2.21 12.77 1.50
N PRO A 38 -3.12 11.88 2.00
CA PRO A 38 -4.04 12.26 3.07
C PRO A 38 -3.28 12.48 4.38
N PRO A 39 -3.91 13.09 5.40
CA PRO A 39 -3.23 13.36 6.68
C PRO A 39 -2.64 12.13 7.36
N ASP A 40 -3.20 10.95 7.12
CA ASP A 40 -2.69 9.72 7.71
C ASP A 40 -1.56 9.07 6.90
N SER A 41 -1.17 9.66 5.77
CA SER A 41 -0.03 9.16 5.00
C SER A 41 1.27 9.72 5.55
N LYS A 42 2.34 8.92 5.45
CA LYS A 42 3.67 9.32 5.91
C LYS A 42 4.74 8.74 5.01
N PRO A 43 5.87 9.43 4.85
CA PRO A 43 7.01 8.84 4.16
C PRO A 43 7.48 7.59 4.87
N LEU A 44 7.91 6.60 4.11
CA LEU A 44 8.48 5.37 4.67
C LEU A 44 9.97 5.60 4.86
N ALA A 45 10.42 5.52 6.12
CA ALA A 45 11.81 5.82 6.46
C ALA A 45 12.79 4.96 5.66
N GLY A 46 13.77 5.60 5.02
CA GLY A 46 14.80 4.90 4.24
C GLY A 46 14.39 4.54 2.82
N TYR A 47 13.20 4.94 2.36
CA TYR A 47 12.70 4.59 1.04
C TYR A 47 12.01 5.79 0.38
N THR A 48 11.92 5.77 -0.94
CA THR A 48 11.18 6.80 -1.69
C THR A 48 9.71 6.40 -1.84
N LEU A 49 9.14 5.89 -0.77
CA LEU A 49 7.79 5.35 -0.74
C LEU A 49 6.98 6.06 0.34
N VAL A 50 5.66 5.96 0.22
CA VAL A 50 4.71 6.52 1.19
C VAL A 50 3.89 5.37 1.75
N ARG A 51 3.52 5.47 3.01
CA ARG A 51 2.65 4.49 3.65
C ARG A 51 1.35 5.13 4.11
N ALA A 52 0.28 4.37 4.05
CA ALA A 52 -1.01 4.73 4.63
C ALA A 52 -1.63 3.48 5.23
N ASP A 53 -2.30 3.65 6.38
CA ASP A 53 -2.87 2.53 7.10
C ASP A 53 -4.38 2.44 6.85
N ILE A 54 -4.90 1.23 6.86
CA ILE A 54 -6.34 0.97 6.86
C ILE A 54 -6.61 -0.26 7.72
N GLY A 55 -7.39 -0.08 8.80
CA GLY A 55 -7.62 -1.16 9.74
C GLY A 55 -6.31 -1.68 10.29
N GLU A 56 -6.08 -2.97 10.17
CA GLU A 56 -4.84 -3.59 10.65
C GLU A 56 -3.76 -3.72 9.56
N TYR A 57 -3.97 -3.08 8.42
CA TYR A 57 -3.08 -3.20 7.27
C TYR A 57 -2.37 -1.89 6.96
N ARG A 58 -1.22 -2.02 6.31
CA ARG A 58 -0.43 -0.90 5.83
C ARG A 58 -0.21 -1.04 4.34
N ILE A 59 -0.51 0.02 3.60
CA ILE A 59 -0.33 0.09 2.16
C ILE A 59 0.90 0.93 1.88
N THR A 60 1.83 0.41 1.09
CA THR A 60 3.05 1.12 0.72
C THR A 60 3.02 1.38 -0.78
N TYR A 61 3.15 2.64 -1.17
CA TYR A 61 2.92 3.06 -2.54
C TYR A 61 3.80 4.23 -2.95
N ARG A 62 3.82 4.49 -4.25
CA ARG A 62 4.47 5.66 -4.83
C ARG A 62 3.61 6.19 -5.96
N VAL A 63 3.60 7.52 -6.13
CA VAL A 63 2.91 8.16 -7.25
C VAL A 63 3.94 8.51 -8.30
N GLU A 64 3.72 8.06 -9.53
CA GLU A 64 4.60 8.35 -10.65
C GLU A 64 3.80 8.34 -11.95
N ASP A 65 3.94 9.39 -12.76
CA ASP A 65 3.26 9.50 -14.06
C ASP A 65 1.76 9.28 -13.97
N GLN A 66 1.14 9.89 -12.98
CA GLN A 66 -0.30 9.80 -12.71
C GLN A 66 -0.80 8.39 -12.40
N VAL A 67 0.10 7.53 -11.96
CA VAL A 67 -0.22 6.18 -11.51
C VAL A 67 0.14 6.03 -10.03
N LEU A 68 -0.78 5.47 -9.27
CA LEU A 68 -0.52 5.07 -7.89
C LEU A 68 -0.02 3.63 -7.91
N HIS A 69 1.28 3.46 -7.74
CA HIS A 69 1.90 2.14 -7.70
C HIS A 69 1.84 1.59 -6.28
N VAL A 70 1.04 0.56 -6.06
CA VAL A 70 0.96 -0.11 -4.76
C VAL A 70 1.97 -1.25 -4.78
N TYR A 71 3.03 -1.12 -4.00
CA TYR A 71 4.12 -2.10 -3.99
C TYR A 71 3.88 -3.23 -3.03
N ILE A 72 3.52 -2.90 -1.79
CA ILE A 72 3.40 -3.90 -0.73
C ILE A 72 2.21 -3.54 0.14
N VAL A 73 1.44 -4.56 0.51
CA VAL A 73 0.42 -4.47 1.55
C VAL A 73 0.77 -5.51 2.58
N GLY A 74 0.73 -5.15 3.85
CA GLY A 74 1.04 -6.07 4.93
C GLY A 74 0.38 -5.63 6.22
N LYS A 75 0.53 -6.43 7.25
CA LYS A 75 0.03 -6.09 8.58
C LYS A 75 0.93 -5.03 9.20
N ARG A 76 0.33 -3.97 9.70
CA ARG A 76 1.10 -2.85 10.24
C ARG A 76 1.80 -3.19 11.56
N ASN A 77 1.28 -4.14 12.33
CA ASN A 77 1.82 -4.49 13.65
C ASN A 77 3.03 -5.42 13.60
N ASP A 78 3.28 -6.07 12.45
CA ASP A 78 4.31 -7.09 12.32
C ASP A 78 5.55 -6.60 11.59
N ASP A 79 5.61 -5.31 11.26
CA ASP A 79 6.68 -4.74 10.42
C ASP A 79 6.89 -5.53 9.12
N GLU A 80 5.83 -6.19 8.66
CA GLU A 80 5.93 -7.08 7.49
C GLU A 80 6.31 -6.33 6.23
N VAL A 81 5.84 -5.08 6.09
CA VAL A 81 6.20 -4.24 4.95
C VAL A 81 7.71 -4.05 4.87
N TYR A 82 8.35 -3.75 6.00
CA TYR A 82 9.80 -3.56 6.03
C TYR A 82 10.54 -4.84 5.72
N LYS A 83 10.06 -5.98 6.24
CA LYS A 83 10.67 -7.28 5.96
C LYS A 83 10.63 -7.61 4.46
N GLN A 84 9.50 -7.34 3.82
CA GLN A 84 9.35 -7.60 2.39
C GLN A 84 10.23 -6.67 1.56
N LEU A 85 10.34 -5.39 1.95
CA LEU A 85 11.21 -4.45 1.27
C LEU A 85 12.67 -4.88 1.33
N LYS A 86 13.11 -5.41 2.47
CA LYS A 86 14.47 -5.94 2.61
C LYS A 86 14.72 -7.12 1.68
N ARG A 87 13.73 -8.00 1.55
CA ARG A 87 13.83 -9.16 0.65
C ARG A 87 13.96 -8.74 -0.81
N LEU A 88 13.38 -7.59 -1.16
CA LEU A 88 13.46 -7.05 -2.51
C LEU A 88 14.76 -6.29 -2.75
N GLY A 89 15.67 -6.28 -1.78
CA GLY A 89 16.95 -5.60 -1.90
C GLY A 89 16.85 -4.10 -1.76
N GLY A 90 15.76 -3.65 -1.16
CA GLY A 90 15.55 -2.22 -0.97
C GLY A 90 16.37 -1.63 0.17
#